data_6565f68a1c970aac63c959c2164c8e05
#
_entry.id   6565f68a1c970aac63c959c2164c8e05
#
_cell.length_a   1.000
_cell.length_b   1.000
_cell.length_c   1.000
_cell.angle_alpha   90.00
_cell.angle_beta   90.00
_cell.angle_gamma   90.00
#
_symmetry.space_group_name_H-M   'P 1'
#
loop_
_entity.id
_entity.type
_entity.pdbx_description
1 polymer ?
#
loop_
_entity_poly.entity_id
_entity_poly.type
_entity_poly.pdbx_seq_one_letter_code
_entity_poly.pdbx_strand_id
1 'polypeptide(L)'
;YGSFPELGAPIGFFLSNGTYFLLETFNDDDAMLAWGWRVPFLLSAVLVIVGLVVRVQMEETPIFRMAQEQKKVVKSPLTEVFKKSWKEVIQATFLVAVTYTLFYTLATWSLAWGTKTVEQGGGDLGFTNREYLLMLMLAICVFAAFIVISCVNADKFGRKRVIVISS
;
A
#
# COMPACT_ATOMS: atom_id res chain seq x y z
N TYR A 1 -15.69 6.05 6.21
CA TYR A 1 -15.48 4.59 6.21
C TYR A 1 -14.68 4.08 5.01
N GLY A 2 -14.77 4.72 3.83
CA GLY A 2 -14.04 4.31 2.61
C GLY A 2 -12.51 4.42 2.65
N SER A 3 -11.94 5.13 3.62
CA SER A 3 -10.49 5.30 3.79
C SER A 3 -9.79 4.15 4.51
N PHE A 4 -10.52 3.31 5.23
CA PHE A 4 -9.90 2.21 5.98
C PHE A 4 -9.12 1.21 5.10
N PRO A 5 -9.61 0.79 3.93
CA PRO A 5 -8.84 -0.08 3.05
C PRO A 5 -7.52 0.54 2.57
N GLU A 6 -7.51 1.86 2.33
CA GLU A 6 -6.31 2.59 1.88
C GLU A 6 -5.23 2.68 2.97
N LEU A 7 -5.60 2.65 4.25
CA LEU A 7 -4.65 2.59 5.36
C LEU A 7 -3.92 1.24 5.47
N GLY A 8 -4.46 0.21 4.89
CA GLY A 8 -3.84 -1.11 4.89
C GLY A 8 -2.46 -1.13 4.25
N ALA A 9 -2.29 -0.41 3.14
CA ALA A 9 -1.02 -0.35 2.42
C ALA A 9 0.11 0.32 3.24
N PRO A 10 -0.05 1.54 3.79
CA PRO A 10 0.97 2.14 4.65
C PRO A 10 1.24 1.34 5.93
N ILE A 11 0.22 0.73 6.54
CA ILE A 11 0.42 -0.12 7.72
C ILE A 11 1.26 -1.35 7.36
N GLY A 12 0.93 -2.03 6.27
CA GLY A 12 1.69 -3.20 5.79
C GLY A 12 3.14 -2.83 5.45
N PHE A 13 3.34 -1.69 4.80
CA PHE A 13 4.67 -1.20 4.48
C PHE A 13 5.47 -0.84 5.74
N PHE A 14 4.85 -0.20 6.71
CA PHE A 14 5.47 0.11 8.01
C PHE A 14 5.87 -1.16 8.76
N LEU A 15 5.00 -2.15 8.84
CA LEU A 15 5.29 -3.43 9.49
C LEU A 15 6.43 -4.18 8.79
N SER A 16 6.44 -4.20 7.46
CA SER A 16 7.50 -4.85 6.67
C SER A 16 8.86 -4.18 6.93
N ASN A 17 8.94 -2.86 6.75
CA ASN A 17 10.19 -2.12 6.98
C ASN A 17 10.63 -2.15 8.44
N GLY A 18 9.68 -2.08 9.38
CA GLY A 18 9.96 -2.23 10.81
C GLY A 18 10.55 -3.60 11.15
N THR A 19 10.04 -4.67 10.53
CA THR A 19 10.61 -6.01 10.71
C THR A 19 12.04 -6.09 10.18
N TYR A 20 12.32 -5.54 8.99
CA TYR A 20 13.68 -5.47 8.45
C TYR A 20 14.61 -4.63 9.33
N PHE A 21 14.15 -3.48 9.79
CA PHE A 21 14.91 -2.63 10.70
C PHE A 21 15.30 -3.34 12.01
N LEU A 22 14.37 -4.09 12.61
CA LEU A 22 14.62 -4.88 13.80
C LEU A 22 15.62 -6.00 13.52
N LEU A 23 15.47 -6.70 12.40
CA LEU A 23 16.37 -7.78 12.01
C LEU A 23 17.81 -7.25 11.80
N GLU A 24 18.00 -6.15 11.10
CA GLU A 24 19.31 -5.51 10.93
C GLU A 24 19.90 -4.97 12.24
N THR A 25 19.04 -4.71 13.24
CA THR A 25 19.52 -4.22 14.55
C THR A 25 20.02 -5.35 15.43
N PHE A 26 19.40 -6.51 15.35
CA PHE A 26 19.66 -7.64 16.26
C PHE A 26 20.46 -8.79 15.63
N ASN A 27 20.69 -8.76 14.30
CA ASN A 27 21.45 -9.79 13.60
C ASN A 27 22.63 -9.18 12.87
N ASP A 28 23.73 -9.93 12.80
CA ASP A 28 24.86 -9.63 11.93
C ASP A 28 24.51 -9.91 10.46
N ASP A 29 25.26 -9.30 9.53
CA ASP A 29 25.05 -9.43 8.09
C ASP A 29 25.02 -10.90 7.62
N ASP A 30 25.87 -11.73 8.18
CA ASP A 30 25.93 -13.16 7.86
C ASP A 30 24.66 -13.91 8.30
N ALA A 31 24.12 -13.62 9.46
CA ALA A 31 22.88 -14.19 9.96
C ALA A 31 21.67 -13.69 9.17
N MET A 32 21.69 -12.42 8.76
CA MET A 32 20.65 -11.83 7.90
C MET A 32 20.61 -12.52 6.53
N LEU A 33 21.76 -12.72 5.90
CA LEU A 33 21.87 -13.42 4.60
C LEU A 33 21.52 -14.89 4.69
N ALA A 34 21.87 -15.57 5.79
CA ALA A 34 21.63 -17.01 5.93
C ALA A 34 20.15 -17.32 6.17
N TRP A 35 19.48 -16.59 7.06
CA TRP A 35 18.12 -16.91 7.52
C TRP A 35 17.21 -15.71 7.74
N GLY A 36 17.72 -14.57 8.16
CA GLY A 36 16.96 -13.40 8.62
C GLY A 36 15.95 -12.90 7.59
N TRP A 37 16.28 -12.89 6.31
CA TRP A 37 15.39 -12.45 5.24
C TRP A 37 14.09 -13.27 5.13
N ARG A 38 14.04 -14.50 5.67
CA ARG A 38 12.83 -15.34 5.67
C ARG A 38 11.79 -14.90 6.69
N VAL A 39 12.20 -14.23 7.76
CA VAL A 39 11.31 -13.84 8.87
C VAL A 39 10.14 -12.98 8.42
N PRO A 40 10.33 -11.91 7.62
CA PRO A 40 9.21 -11.11 7.12
C PRO A 40 8.20 -11.92 6.29
N PHE A 41 8.69 -12.91 5.52
CA PHE A 41 7.80 -13.78 4.73
C PHE A 41 6.99 -14.73 5.61
N LEU A 42 7.59 -15.28 6.65
CA LEU A 42 6.87 -16.12 7.61
C LEU A 42 5.83 -15.34 8.38
N LEU A 43 6.15 -14.10 8.79
CA LEU A 43 5.18 -13.19 9.43
C LEU A 43 4.05 -12.84 8.47
N SER A 44 4.35 -12.59 7.20
CA SER A 44 3.30 -12.32 6.21
C SER A 44 2.36 -13.51 6.00
N ALA A 45 2.86 -14.75 6.07
CA ALA A 45 2.04 -15.95 5.98
C ALA A 45 1.01 -16.01 7.15
N VAL A 46 1.42 -15.63 8.36
CA VAL A 46 0.49 -15.54 9.51
C VAL A 46 -0.59 -14.49 9.25
N LEU A 47 -0.21 -13.31 8.73
CA LEU A 47 -1.17 -12.25 8.39
C LEU A 47 -2.15 -12.69 7.30
N VAL A 48 -1.69 -13.46 6.31
CA VAL A 48 -2.57 -14.03 5.26
C VAL A 48 -3.58 -14.99 5.87
N ILE A 49 -3.17 -15.87 6.78
CA ILE A 49 -4.09 -16.79 7.48
C ILE A 49 -5.14 -16.01 8.27
N VAL A 50 -4.71 -15.00 9.04
CA VAL A 50 -5.63 -14.13 9.78
C VAL A 50 -6.61 -13.44 8.83
N GLY A 51 -6.13 -12.89 7.73
CA GLY A 51 -6.97 -12.26 6.71
C GLY A 51 -7.98 -13.22 6.07
N LEU A 52 -7.59 -14.46 5.81
CA LEU A 52 -8.50 -15.50 5.31
C LEU A 52 -9.58 -15.86 6.34
N VAL A 53 -9.20 -16.05 7.61
CA VAL A 53 -10.16 -16.35 8.68
C VAL A 53 -11.18 -15.22 8.83
N VAL A 54 -10.72 -13.96 8.88
CA VAL A 54 -11.61 -12.79 8.94
C VAL A 54 -12.54 -12.76 7.73
N ARG A 55 -12.02 -12.98 6.52
CA ARG A 55 -12.82 -12.95 5.29
C ARG A 55 -13.89 -14.04 5.24
N VAL A 56 -13.59 -15.23 5.74
CA VAL A 56 -14.56 -16.35 5.80
C VAL A 56 -15.65 -16.10 6.86
N GLN A 57 -15.30 -15.40 7.95
CA GLN A 57 -16.24 -15.08 9.03
C GLN A 57 -17.06 -13.81 8.75
N MET A 58 -16.65 -12.97 7.82
CA MET A 58 -17.40 -11.78 7.47
C MET A 58 -18.69 -12.13 6.73
N GLU A 59 -19.82 -11.69 7.28
CA GLU A 59 -21.10 -11.75 6.59
C GLU A 59 -21.15 -10.74 5.42
N GLU A 60 -21.95 -11.07 4.40
CA GLU A 60 -22.23 -10.15 3.29
C GLU A 60 -22.86 -8.85 3.82
N THR A 61 -22.45 -7.73 3.21
CA THR A 61 -22.97 -6.41 3.63
C THR A 61 -24.48 -6.35 3.44
N PRO A 62 -25.24 -5.69 4.33
CA PRO A 62 -26.69 -5.55 4.18
C PRO A 62 -27.11 -4.97 2.83
N ILE A 63 -26.30 -4.05 2.27
CA ILE A 63 -26.55 -3.44 0.95
C ILE A 63 -26.47 -4.50 -0.17
N PHE A 64 -25.50 -5.42 -0.09
CA PHE A 64 -25.35 -6.48 -1.09
C PHE A 64 -26.49 -7.49 -1.00
N ARG A 65 -26.91 -7.88 0.23
CA ARG A 65 -28.10 -8.73 0.44
C ARG A 65 -29.36 -8.10 -0.15
N MET A 66 -29.61 -6.81 0.10
CA MET A 66 -30.75 -6.08 -0.49
C MET A 66 -30.69 -6.01 -2.00
N ALA A 67 -29.51 -5.84 -2.60
CA ALA A 67 -29.34 -5.84 -4.05
C ALA A 67 -29.61 -7.23 -4.65
N GLN A 68 -29.23 -8.28 -3.94
CA GLN A 68 -29.47 -9.68 -4.33
C GLN A 68 -30.96 -10.03 -4.27
N GLU A 69 -31.67 -9.63 -3.22
CA GLU A 69 -33.12 -9.80 -3.09
C GLU A 69 -33.90 -9.07 -4.19
N GLN A 70 -33.45 -7.89 -4.60
CA GLN A 70 -34.03 -7.12 -5.69
C GLN A 70 -33.67 -7.65 -7.08
N LYS A 71 -32.96 -8.79 -7.20
CA LYS A 71 -32.48 -9.38 -8.47
C LYS A 71 -31.68 -8.38 -9.34
N LYS A 72 -31.06 -7.37 -8.73
CA LYS A 72 -30.23 -6.36 -9.41
C LYS A 72 -28.76 -6.79 -9.56
N VAL A 73 -28.43 -7.98 -9.06
CA VAL A 73 -27.06 -8.50 -9.18
C VAL A 73 -26.88 -9.04 -10.61
N VAL A 74 -25.95 -8.45 -11.31
CA VAL A 74 -25.60 -8.82 -12.69
C VAL A 74 -24.83 -10.14 -12.68
N LYS A 75 -25.19 -11.06 -13.60
CA LYS A 75 -24.54 -12.38 -13.70
C LYS A 75 -23.03 -12.29 -14.03
N SER A 76 -22.61 -11.26 -14.75
CA SER A 76 -21.21 -11.05 -15.14
C SER A 76 -20.83 -9.57 -15.01
N PRO A 77 -20.52 -9.08 -13.79
CA PRO A 77 -20.21 -7.67 -13.54
C PRO A 77 -19.04 -7.15 -14.38
N LEU A 78 -17.98 -7.94 -14.54
CA LEU A 78 -16.78 -7.56 -15.30
C LEU A 78 -17.13 -7.28 -16.78
N THR A 79 -17.87 -8.17 -17.41
CA THR A 79 -18.23 -8.02 -18.82
C THR A 79 -19.10 -6.79 -19.06
N GLU A 80 -20.00 -6.47 -18.14
CA GLU A 80 -20.85 -5.29 -18.24
C GLU A 80 -20.05 -4.00 -18.06
N VAL A 81 -19.13 -3.95 -17.08
CA VAL A 81 -18.24 -2.81 -16.86
C VAL A 81 -17.39 -2.53 -18.10
N PHE A 82 -16.75 -3.56 -18.67
CA PHE A 82 -15.95 -3.39 -19.90
C PHE A 82 -16.77 -2.98 -21.12
N LYS A 83 -18.03 -3.42 -21.23
CA LYS A 83 -18.89 -3.02 -22.35
C LYS A 83 -19.44 -1.60 -22.19
N LYS A 84 -19.80 -1.20 -20.98
CA LYS A 84 -20.53 0.04 -20.71
C LYS A 84 -19.61 1.22 -20.33
N SER A 85 -18.50 0.94 -19.66
CA SER A 85 -17.64 1.96 -19.03
C SER A 85 -16.14 1.72 -19.32
N TRP A 86 -15.80 1.25 -20.53
CA TRP A 86 -14.40 0.95 -20.86
C TRP A 86 -13.47 2.18 -20.81
N LYS A 87 -14.00 3.37 -21.14
CA LYS A 87 -13.23 4.63 -21.10
C LYS A 87 -12.87 5.00 -19.68
N GLU A 88 -13.82 4.91 -18.77
CA GLU A 88 -13.63 5.15 -17.34
C GLU A 88 -12.67 4.14 -16.73
N VAL A 89 -12.72 2.88 -17.17
CA VAL A 89 -11.77 1.84 -16.74
C VAL A 89 -10.35 2.20 -17.16
N ILE A 90 -10.14 2.62 -18.42
CA ILE A 90 -8.81 3.03 -18.90
C ILE A 90 -8.31 4.26 -18.11
N GLN A 91 -9.14 5.27 -17.95
CA GLN A 91 -8.76 6.48 -17.19
C GLN A 91 -8.38 6.15 -15.74
N ALA A 92 -9.18 5.32 -15.07
CA ALA A 92 -8.89 4.86 -13.71
C ALA A 92 -7.58 4.05 -13.65
N THR A 93 -7.33 3.19 -14.64
CA THR A 93 -6.09 2.41 -14.73
C THR A 93 -4.86 3.31 -14.84
N PHE A 94 -4.89 4.32 -15.70
CA PHE A 94 -3.77 5.26 -15.82
C PHE A 94 -3.57 6.07 -14.55
N LEU A 95 -4.65 6.55 -13.91
CA LEU A 95 -4.57 7.29 -12.66
C LEU A 95 -3.91 6.44 -11.55
N VAL A 96 -4.36 5.21 -11.40
CA VAL A 96 -3.80 4.26 -10.41
C VAL A 96 -2.34 3.92 -10.75
N ALA A 97 -2.02 3.67 -12.02
CA ALA A 97 -0.66 3.38 -12.46
C ALA A 97 0.32 4.52 -12.12
N VAL A 98 -0.05 5.77 -12.37
CA VAL A 98 0.76 6.94 -12.02
C VAL A 98 0.99 7.01 -10.51
N THR A 99 -0.05 6.85 -9.72
CA THR A 99 0.03 6.90 -8.25
C THR A 99 0.97 5.83 -7.69
N TYR A 100 0.81 4.58 -8.15
CA TYR A 100 1.68 3.50 -7.71
C TYR A 100 3.13 3.64 -8.22
N THR A 101 3.32 4.13 -9.44
CA THR A 101 4.67 4.40 -9.96
C THR A 101 5.40 5.41 -9.10
N LEU A 102 4.74 6.53 -8.75
CA LEU A 102 5.31 7.53 -7.84
C LEU A 102 5.64 6.95 -6.47
N PHE A 103 4.70 6.20 -5.89
CA PHE A 103 4.89 5.58 -4.59
C PHE A 103 6.10 4.63 -4.57
N TYR A 104 6.17 3.70 -5.53
CA TYR A 104 7.28 2.75 -5.61
C TYR A 104 8.62 3.41 -5.99
N THR A 105 8.59 4.44 -6.81
CA THR A 105 9.81 5.21 -7.11
C THR A 105 10.34 5.89 -5.86
N LEU A 106 9.48 6.55 -5.10
CA LEU A 106 9.90 7.20 -3.86
C LEU A 106 10.31 6.22 -2.76
N ALA A 107 9.61 5.11 -2.62
CA ALA A 107 9.86 4.16 -1.53
C ALA A 107 11.00 3.18 -1.82
N THR A 108 11.06 2.62 -3.03
CA THR A 108 11.98 1.52 -3.36
C THR A 108 13.23 2.00 -4.08
N TRP A 109 13.04 2.82 -5.13
CA TRP A 109 14.19 3.31 -5.88
C TRP A 109 15.03 4.27 -5.06
N SER A 110 14.42 5.16 -4.29
CA SER A 110 15.17 6.11 -3.44
C SER A 110 15.98 5.40 -2.35
N LEU A 111 15.46 4.31 -1.77
CA LEU A 111 16.21 3.47 -0.84
C LEU A 111 17.45 2.87 -1.54
N ALA A 112 17.24 2.24 -2.69
CA ALA A 112 18.33 1.62 -3.44
C ALA A 112 19.38 2.64 -3.91
N TRP A 113 18.96 3.85 -4.26
CA TRP A 113 19.84 4.91 -4.71
C TRP A 113 20.58 5.60 -3.56
N GLY A 114 19.90 5.82 -2.43
CA GLY A 114 20.46 6.53 -1.28
C GLY A 114 21.43 5.71 -0.43
N THR A 115 21.36 4.37 -0.52
CA THR A 115 22.23 3.47 0.27
C THR A 115 23.41 2.89 -0.51
N LYS A 116 23.44 3.06 -1.83
CA LYS A 116 24.51 2.56 -2.70
C LYS A 116 25.54 3.64 -3.00
N THR A 117 26.80 3.22 -3.16
CA THR A 117 27.89 4.06 -3.66
C THR A 117 27.71 4.41 -5.13
N VAL A 118 28.40 5.45 -5.63
CA VAL A 118 28.40 5.84 -7.03
C VAL A 118 28.83 4.69 -7.94
N GLU A 119 29.83 3.89 -7.52
CA GLU A 119 30.33 2.73 -8.27
C GLU A 119 29.24 1.64 -8.42
N GLN A 120 28.30 1.55 -7.46
CA GLN A 120 27.16 0.64 -7.48
C GLN A 120 25.91 1.25 -8.16
N GLY A 121 26.04 2.44 -8.74
CA GLY A 121 24.93 3.14 -9.38
C GLY A 121 24.01 3.87 -8.42
N GLY A 122 24.51 4.22 -7.23
CA GLY A 122 23.78 4.99 -6.22
C GLY A 122 24.19 6.46 -6.17
N GLY A 123 23.65 7.20 -5.19
CA GLY A 123 23.89 8.63 -5.00
C GLY A 123 25.05 8.97 -4.05
N ASP A 124 25.66 7.98 -3.42
CA ASP A 124 26.72 8.15 -2.41
C ASP A 124 26.36 9.15 -1.30
N LEU A 125 25.12 9.06 -0.80
CA LEU A 125 24.64 9.95 0.24
C LEU A 125 25.15 9.57 1.64
N GLY A 126 25.87 8.46 1.75
CA GLY A 126 26.48 7.98 3.00
C GLY A 126 25.49 7.45 4.03
N PHE A 127 24.23 7.21 3.64
CA PHE A 127 23.24 6.62 4.55
C PHE A 127 23.41 5.12 4.66
N THR A 128 23.36 4.62 5.87
CA THR A 128 23.19 3.19 6.13
C THR A 128 21.78 2.75 5.81
N ASN A 129 21.59 1.48 5.43
CA ASN A 129 20.25 0.91 5.21
C ASN A 129 19.33 1.18 6.40
N ARG A 130 19.84 1.04 7.60
CA ARG A 130 19.10 1.28 8.84
C ARG A 130 18.60 2.71 9.00
N GLU A 131 19.45 3.70 8.73
CA GLU A 131 19.05 5.12 8.79
C GLU A 131 17.99 5.44 7.75
N TYR A 132 18.16 4.90 6.55
CA TYR A 132 17.19 5.10 5.46
C TYR A 132 15.84 4.44 5.76
N LEU A 133 15.82 3.23 6.33
CA LEU A 133 14.60 2.56 6.77
C LEU A 133 13.85 3.37 7.84
N LEU A 134 14.57 3.97 8.78
CA LEU A 134 13.95 4.88 9.77
C LEU A 134 13.30 6.09 9.10
N MET A 135 13.97 6.72 8.13
CA MET A 135 13.39 7.84 7.38
C MET A 135 12.14 7.42 6.61
N LEU A 136 12.16 6.25 5.98
CA LEU A 136 10.99 5.70 5.30
C LEU A 136 9.83 5.42 6.27
N MET A 137 10.10 4.88 7.45
CA MET A 137 9.08 4.64 8.46
C MET A 137 8.42 5.94 8.92
N LEU A 138 9.20 7.00 9.13
CA LEU A 138 8.67 8.32 9.46
C LEU A 138 7.83 8.90 8.30
N ALA A 139 8.33 8.80 7.08
CA ALA A 139 7.60 9.25 5.89
C ALA A 139 6.26 8.54 5.70
N ILE A 140 6.22 7.24 5.95
CA ILE A 140 4.98 6.44 5.88
C ILE A 140 3.97 6.85 6.96
N CYS A 141 4.42 7.19 8.16
CA CYS A 141 3.52 7.71 9.21
C CYS A 141 2.87 9.02 8.78
N VAL A 142 3.66 9.92 8.18
CA VAL A 142 3.15 11.19 7.63
C VAL A 142 2.17 10.91 6.48
N PHE A 143 2.52 10.00 5.57
CA PHE A 143 1.66 9.61 4.45
C PHE A 143 0.32 9.04 4.94
N ALA A 144 0.32 8.14 5.93
CA ALA A 144 -0.88 7.59 6.53
C ALA A 144 -1.78 8.69 7.16
N ALA A 145 -1.17 9.67 7.85
CA ALA A 145 -1.90 10.82 8.39
C ALA A 145 -2.57 11.64 7.27
N PHE A 146 -1.86 11.90 6.16
CA PHE A 146 -2.42 12.61 5.01
C PHE A 146 -3.54 11.85 4.31
N ILE A 147 -3.53 10.52 4.28
CA ILE A 147 -4.67 9.72 3.78
C ILE A 147 -5.93 10.06 4.58
N VAL A 148 -5.84 10.03 5.91
CA VAL A 148 -7.00 10.34 6.77
C VAL A 148 -7.48 11.78 6.57
N ILE A 149 -6.55 12.73 6.55
CA ILE A 149 -6.87 14.16 6.34
C ILE A 149 -7.55 14.38 4.97
N SER A 150 -7.01 13.76 3.92
CA SER A 150 -7.57 13.86 2.56
C SER A 150 -8.97 13.26 2.47
N CYS A 151 -9.20 12.11 3.11
CA CYS A 151 -10.52 11.49 3.13
C CYS A 151 -11.56 12.33 3.86
N VAL A 152 -11.21 12.91 5.02
CA VAL A 152 -12.12 13.81 5.76
C VAL A 152 -12.43 15.07 4.95
N ASN A 153 -11.41 15.63 4.28
CA ASN A 153 -11.59 16.81 3.42
C ASN A 153 -12.41 16.49 2.17
N ALA A 154 -12.22 15.29 1.56
CA ALA A 154 -13.01 14.86 0.41
C ALA A 154 -14.51 14.73 0.73
N ASP A 155 -14.84 14.28 1.95
CA ASP A 155 -16.23 14.21 2.40
C ASP A 155 -16.84 15.60 2.67
N LYS A 156 -16.04 16.58 3.16
CA LYS A 156 -16.50 17.93 3.48
C LYS A 156 -16.57 18.86 2.27
N PHE A 157 -15.54 18.87 1.44
CA PHE A 157 -15.38 19.83 0.33
C PHE A 157 -15.73 19.27 -1.04
N GLY A 158 -15.99 17.96 -1.11
CA GLY A 158 -16.28 17.24 -2.33
C GLY A 158 -15.01 16.71 -3.02
N ARG A 159 -15.07 15.48 -3.49
CA ARG A 159 -13.94 14.72 -4.06
C ARG A 159 -13.25 15.44 -5.22
N LYS A 160 -14.03 16.06 -6.14
CA LYS A 160 -13.48 16.75 -7.31
C LYS A 160 -12.57 17.93 -6.93
N ARG A 161 -12.97 18.73 -5.92
CA ARG A 161 -12.16 19.88 -5.46
C ARG A 161 -10.87 19.46 -4.80
N VAL A 162 -10.93 18.42 -3.96
CA VAL A 162 -9.73 17.90 -3.28
C VAL A 162 -8.72 17.37 -4.30
N ILE A 163 -9.15 16.63 -5.32
CA ILE A 163 -8.25 16.13 -6.37
C ILE A 163 -7.58 17.28 -7.13
N VAL A 164 -8.36 18.31 -7.52
CA VAL A 164 -7.82 19.47 -8.28
C VAL A 164 -6.83 20.30 -7.45
N ILE A 165 -7.03 20.39 -6.13
CA ILE A 165 -6.12 21.15 -5.26
C ILE A 165 -4.84 20.36 -4.94
N SER A 166 -4.92 19.03 -4.94
CA SER A 166 -3.78 18.14 -4.61
C SER A 166 -2.90 17.79 -5.81
N SER A 167 -3.36 18.03 -7.02
CA SER A 167 -2.60 17.80 -8.27
C SER A 167 -1.83 19.06 -8.71
#